data_d5e794bf815d93f7318b365dd7e7f84b
#
_entry.id   d5e794bf815d93f7318b365dd7e7f84b
#
_cell.length_a   1.000
_cell.length_b   1.000
_cell.length_c   1.000
_cell.angle_alpha   90.00
_cell.angle_beta   90.00
_cell.angle_gamma   90.00
#
_symmetry.space_group_name_H-M   'P 1'
#
loop_
_entity.id
_entity.type
_entity.pdbx_description
1 polymer ?
#
loop_
_entity_poly.entity_id
_entity_poly.type
_entity_poly.pdbx_seq_one_letter_code
_entity_poly.pdbx_strand_id
1 'polypeptide(L)'
;YDCYRPVQAVRAFAAWSRGAGGDAMKPVFYPGFDKSRLFALGYIASKSHHSLGIAVDLGLVAASDADLPTPAAAGACDGPFAERAKESTLDFGTAFDCFSTKSTTRNGSISKEARANRDRLARALTAEGFRNYPKEWWHFDYARGAVPTRPRDFPVE
;
A
#
# COMPACT_ATOMS: atom_id res chain seq x y z
N TYR A 1 -2.89 8.17 -1.19
CA TYR A 1 -1.53 7.62 -1.17
C TYR A 1 -0.93 7.55 -2.59
N ASP A 2 -1.29 6.57 -3.40
CA ASP A 2 -0.74 6.41 -4.75
C ASP A 2 -1.87 6.14 -5.76
N CYS A 3 -1.91 6.95 -6.84
CA CYS A 3 -2.89 6.76 -7.91
C CYS A 3 -2.19 6.40 -9.22
N TYR A 4 -1.25 7.24 -9.65
CA TYR A 4 -0.46 7.02 -10.84
C TYR A 4 1.02 6.88 -10.50
N ARG A 5 1.64 5.80 -11.00
CA ARG A 5 3.07 5.54 -10.82
C ARG A 5 3.73 5.39 -12.20
N PRO A 6 4.66 6.27 -12.59
CA PRO A 6 5.37 6.15 -13.86
C PRO A 6 6.12 4.81 -13.98
N VAL A 7 6.27 4.30 -15.20
CA VAL A 7 7.04 3.06 -15.43
C VAL A 7 8.47 3.18 -14.93
N GLN A 8 9.09 4.37 -15.07
CA GLN A 8 10.43 4.61 -14.53
C GLN A 8 10.52 4.41 -13.02
N ALA A 9 9.50 4.81 -12.25
CA ALA A 9 9.44 4.60 -10.80
C ALA A 9 9.31 3.10 -10.46
N VAL A 10 8.49 2.35 -11.20
CA VAL A 10 8.38 0.90 -11.06
C VAL A 10 9.73 0.21 -11.33
N ARG A 11 10.45 0.63 -12.38
CA ARG A 11 11.79 0.12 -12.69
C ARG A 11 12.81 0.45 -11.61
N ALA A 12 12.79 1.67 -11.08
CA ALA A 12 13.67 2.10 -10.00
C ALA A 12 13.45 1.26 -8.74
N PHE A 13 12.18 1.03 -8.37
CA PHE A 13 11.82 0.19 -7.23
C PHE A 13 12.26 -1.27 -7.43
N ALA A 14 12.07 -1.81 -8.64
CA ALA A 14 12.55 -3.13 -9.00
C ALA A 14 14.09 -3.25 -8.95
N ALA A 15 14.81 -2.23 -9.37
CA ALA A 15 16.27 -2.19 -9.29
C ALA A 15 16.75 -2.11 -7.84
N TRP A 16 16.13 -1.25 -7.03
CA TRP A 16 16.42 -1.14 -5.60
C TRP A 16 16.27 -2.49 -4.88
N SER A 17 15.22 -3.25 -5.14
CA SER A 17 14.98 -4.52 -4.47
C SER A 17 16.04 -5.59 -4.76
N ARG A 18 16.74 -5.49 -5.90
CA ARG A 18 17.82 -6.41 -6.31
C ARG A 18 19.21 -5.92 -5.93
N GLY A 19 19.36 -4.63 -5.62
CA GLY A 19 20.63 -4.03 -5.26
C GLY A 19 21.10 -4.40 -3.85
N ALA A 20 22.42 -4.34 -3.61
CA ALA A 20 22.99 -4.48 -2.28
C ALA A 20 22.82 -3.19 -1.47
N GLY A 21 22.66 -3.27 -0.15
CA GLY A 21 22.51 -2.13 0.75
C GLY A 21 21.16 -1.45 0.65
N GLY A 22 21.02 -0.26 1.22
CA GLY A 22 19.78 0.53 1.18
C GLY A 22 18.67 0.03 2.09
N ASP A 23 19.01 -0.65 3.20
CA ASP A 23 18.05 -1.23 4.14
C ASP A 23 17.66 -0.29 5.29
N ALA A 24 18.04 1.00 5.22
CA ALA A 24 17.72 1.98 6.25
C ALA A 24 16.21 2.08 6.55
N MET A 25 15.37 1.88 5.55
CA MET A 25 13.91 1.91 5.68
C MET A 25 13.29 0.53 6.00
N LYS A 26 14.10 -0.51 6.16
CA LYS A 26 13.61 -1.87 6.49
C LYS A 26 12.76 -1.88 7.76
N PRO A 27 13.18 -1.28 8.89
CA PRO A 27 12.37 -1.27 10.10
C PRO A 27 10.99 -0.64 9.91
N VAL A 28 10.89 0.33 9.02
CA VAL A 28 9.65 1.09 8.77
C VAL A 28 8.72 0.36 7.81
N PHE A 29 9.21 -0.12 6.65
CA PHE A 29 8.34 -0.61 5.57
C PHE A 29 8.31 -2.12 5.37
N TYR A 30 9.36 -2.86 5.74
CA TYR A 30 9.43 -4.31 5.54
C TYR A 30 10.16 -5.04 6.68
N PRO A 31 9.74 -4.82 7.95
CA PRO A 31 10.50 -5.26 9.13
C PRO A 31 10.73 -6.77 9.18
N GLY A 32 9.78 -7.56 8.67
CA GLY A 32 9.82 -9.02 8.70
C GLY A 32 10.47 -9.70 7.49
N PHE A 33 10.90 -8.95 6.46
CA PHE A 33 11.38 -9.54 5.21
C PHE A 33 12.74 -8.99 4.77
N ASP A 34 13.44 -9.78 3.95
CA ASP A 34 14.57 -9.28 3.15
C ASP A 34 14.05 -8.72 1.83
N LYS A 35 14.59 -7.57 1.39
CA LYS A 35 14.12 -6.91 0.17
C LYS A 35 14.26 -7.79 -1.07
N SER A 36 15.25 -8.67 -1.13
CA SER A 36 15.44 -9.64 -2.22
C SER A 36 14.25 -10.60 -2.39
N ARG A 37 13.44 -10.79 -1.34
CA ARG A 37 12.26 -11.66 -1.36
C ARG A 37 10.97 -10.96 -1.77
N LEU A 38 10.95 -9.62 -1.79
CA LEU A 38 9.72 -8.84 -1.98
C LEU A 38 9.03 -9.12 -3.32
N PHE A 39 9.81 -9.43 -4.39
CA PHE A 39 9.25 -9.91 -5.66
C PHE A 39 8.54 -11.27 -5.52
N ALA A 40 9.22 -12.26 -4.96
CA ALA A 40 8.65 -13.60 -4.79
C ALA A 40 7.43 -13.58 -3.86
N LEU A 41 7.42 -12.67 -2.88
CA LEU A 41 6.29 -12.48 -1.98
C LEU A 41 5.14 -11.69 -2.61
N GLY A 42 5.35 -11.04 -3.76
CA GLY A 42 4.32 -10.31 -4.50
C GLY A 42 4.04 -8.89 -3.98
N TYR A 43 4.97 -8.31 -3.21
CA TYR A 43 4.90 -6.91 -2.78
C TYR A 43 5.50 -5.95 -3.81
N ILE A 44 6.39 -6.44 -4.67
CA ILE A 44 6.98 -5.68 -5.77
C ILE A 44 6.76 -6.44 -7.07
N ALA A 45 6.44 -5.73 -8.13
CA ALA A 45 6.26 -6.28 -9.46
C ALA A 45 7.04 -5.47 -10.50
N SER A 46 7.37 -6.10 -11.65
CA SER A 46 7.99 -5.42 -12.79
C SER A 46 7.01 -4.64 -13.65
N LYS A 47 5.71 -4.84 -13.43
CA LYS A 47 4.60 -4.12 -14.06
C LYS A 47 3.62 -3.72 -12.96
N SER A 48 3.04 -2.52 -13.08
CA SER A 48 2.11 -2.01 -12.09
C SER A 48 0.83 -1.54 -12.75
N HIS A 49 -0.31 -1.85 -12.15
CA HIS A 49 -1.61 -1.34 -12.55
C HIS A 49 -1.73 0.18 -12.32
N HIS A 50 -0.97 0.75 -11.39
CA HIS A 50 -0.83 2.20 -11.24
C HIS A 50 -0.28 2.86 -12.51
N SER A 51 0.68 2.21 -13.22
CA SER A 51 1.18 2.71 -14.50
C SER A 51 0.16 2.61 -15.63
N LEU A 52 -0.86 1.77 -15.48
CA LEU A 52 -1.99 1.68 -16.41
C LEU A 52 -3.11 2.69 -16.10
N GLY A 53 -3.05 3.36 -14.94
CA GLY A 53 -4.07 4.28 -14.46
C GLY A 53 -5.36 3.60 -14.01
N ILE A 54 -5.28 2.35 -13.56
CA ILE A 54 -6.43 1.55 -13.10
C ILE A 54 -6.30 1.07 -11.65
N ALA A 55 -5.24 1.44 -10.95
CA ALA A 55 -5.07 1.13 -9.54
C ALA A 55 -5.03 2.39 -8.69
N VAL A 56 -5.50 2.28 -7.46
CA VAL A 56 -5.42 3.31 -6.43
C VAL A 56 -5.04 2.68 -5.09
N ASP A 57 -4.18 3.37 -4.34
CA ASP A 57 -3.86 3.07 -2.96
C ASP A 57 -4.48 4.14 -2.06
N LEU A 58 -5.31 3.74 -1.11
CA LEU A 58 -6.00 4.69 -0.24
C LEU A 58 -6.33 4.10 1.14
N GLY A 59 -6.58 4.98 2.09
CA GLY A 59 -7.10 4.70 3.41
C GLY A 59 -8.33 5.55 3.71
N LEU A 60 -8.80 5.50 4.94
CA LEU A 60 -9.87 6.34 5.46
C LEU A 60 -9.31 7.25 6.55
N VAL A 61 -9.75 8.49 6.59
CA VAL A 61 -9.48 9.45 7.65
C VAL A 61 -10.80 9.83 8.33
N ALA A 62 -10.75 10.21 9.60
CA ALA A 62 -11.90 10.87 10.20
C ALA A 62 -12.11 12.24 9.55
N ALA A 63 -13.36 12.67 9.37
CA ALA A 63 -13.63 13.96 8.73
C ALA A 63 -13.01 15.15 9.49
N SER A 64 -12.88 15.04 10.82
CA SER A 64 -12.19 16.02 11.66
C SER A 64 -10.68 16.12 11.40
N ASP A 65 -10.08 15.08 10.81
CA ASP A 65 -8.63 14.92 10.70
C ASP A 65 -8.15 15.03 9.24
N ALA A 66 -9.04 15.34 8.31
CA ALA A 66 -8.75 15.33 6.88
C ALA A 66 -7.63 16.30 6.44
N ASP A 67 -7.48 17.40 7.16
CA ASP A 67 -6.48 18.45 6.86
C ASP A 67 -5.24 18.37 7.76
N LEU A 68 -5.13 17.35 8.60
CA LEU A 68 -3.97 17.21 9.47
C LEU A 68 -2.75 16.74 8.65
N PRO A 69 -1.55 17.32 8.92
CA PRO A 69 -0.34 16.89 8.26
C PRO A 69 0.00 15.44 8.66
N THR A 70 0.45 14.66 7.70
CA THR A 70 0.94 13.30 7.95
C THR A 70 2.29 13.39 8.69
N PRO A 71 2.40 12.88 9.92
CA PRO A 71 3.66 12.90 10.67
C PRO A 71 4.72 12.02 10.00
N ALA A 72 5.99 12.31 10.28
CA ALA A 72 7.11 11.49 9.83
C ALA A 72 6.98 10.04 10.36
N ALA A 73 7.39 9.07 9.53
CA ALA A 73 7.42 7.67 9.90
C ALA A 73 8.28 7.42 11.14
N ALA A 74 7.73 6.68 12.10
CA ALA A 74 8.45 6.25 13.30
C ALA A 74 8.04 4.82 13.64
N GLY A 75 8.97 3.95 13.93
CA GLY A 75 8.72 2.56 14.29
C GLY A 75 8.30 1.65 13.14
N ALA A 76 8.11 0.38 13.46
CA ALA A 76 7.76 -0.65 12.47
C ALA A 76 6.33 -0.49 11.98
N CYS A 77 6.14 -0.59 10.66
CA CYS A 77 4.83 -0.41 10.03
C CYS A 77 3.77 -1.45 10.46
N ASP A 78 4.17 -2.57 10.98
CA ASP A 78 3.28 -3.63 11.51
C ASP A 78 3.27 -3.72 13.04
N GLY A 79 3.90 -2.75 13.71
CA GLY A 79 3.89 -2.59 15.16
C GLY A 79 2.55 -2.09 15.72
N PRO A 80 2.48 -1.78 17.03
CA PRO A 80 1.31 -1.17 17.65
C PRO A 80 0.95 0.18 17.01
N PHE A 81 -0.35 0.49 16.90
CA PHE A 81 -0.82 1.72 16.24
C PHE A 81 -0.20 3.00 16.79
N ALA A 82 0.00 3.07 18.11
CA ALA A 82 0.60 4.25 18.75
C ALA A 82 2.09 4.44 18.45
N GLU A 83 2.78 3.38 18.01
CA GLU A 83 4.23 3.36 17.76
C GLU A 83 4.60 3.44 16.28
N ARG A 84 3.63 3.12 15.40
CA ARG A 84 3.80 3.19 13.94
C ARG A 84 3.94 4.64 13.47
N ALA A 85 4.41 4.81 12.24
CA ALA A 85 4.21 6.05 11.51
C ALA A 85 2.74 6.48 11.64
N LYS A 86 2.52 7.62 12.27
CA LYS A 86 1.18 8.20 12.39
C LYS A 86 0.79 8.75 11.03
N GLU A 87 0.12 7.95 10.27
CA GLU A 87 -0.68 8.42 9.15
C GLU A 87 -1.94 9.06 9.75
N SER A 88 -2.45 10.13 9.18
CA SER A 88 -3.73 10.74 9.62
C SER A 88 -4.93 9.84 9.32
N THR A 89 -4.70 8.53 9.21
CA THR A 89 -5.73 7.53 8.87
C THR A 89 -6.26 6.83 10.11
N LEU A 90 -7.43 6.23 9.98
CA LEU A 90 -7.93 5.25 10.92
C LEU A 90 -6.95 4.08 11.04
N ASP A 91 -7.00 3.33 12.16
CA ASP A 91 -6.18 2.12 12.30
C ASP A 91 -6.62 1.04 11.31
N PHE A 92 -5.72 0.63 10.43
CA PHE A 92 -5.89 -0.51 9.51
C PHE A 92 -5.05 -1.74 9.94
N GLY A 93 -4.43 -1.73 11.13
CA GLY A 93 -3.61 -2.83 11.64
C GLY A 93 -2.17 -2.83 11.14
N THR A 94 -1.86 -2.12 10.06
CA THR A 94 -0.52 -1.75 9.58
C THR A 94 -0.56 -0.35 9.00
N ALA A 95 0.60 0.30 8.87
CA ALA A 95 0.73 1.49 8.07
C ALA A 95 0.55 1.18 6.57
N PHE A 96 0.38 2.23 5.76
CA PHE A 96 0.40 2.14 4.30
C PHE A 96 1.76 1.61 3.81
N ASP A 97 1.75 0.88 2.71
CA ASP A 97 2.96 0.32 2.06
C ASP A 97 3.81 -0.58 2.97
N CYS A 98 3.18 -1.17 3.98
CA CYS A 98 3.82 -2.10 4.91
C CYS A 98 3.91 -3.50 4.30
N PHE A 99 5.09 -3.93 3.90
CA PHE A 99 5.31 -5.30 3.41
C PHE A 99 5.40 -6.26 4.59
N SER A 100 4.24 -6.71 5.03
CA SER A 100 4.06 -7.63 6.15
C SER A 100 2.86 -8.53 5.88
N THR A 101 2.89 -9.74 6.40
CA THR A 101 1.73 -10.64 6.35
C THR A 101 0.49 -10.03 7.01
N LYS A 102 0.67 -9.13 7.98
CA LYS A 102 -0.43 -8.37 8.60
C LYS A 102 -1.16 -7.46 7.63
N SER A 103 -0.54 -7.05 6.51
CA SER A 103 -1.16 -6.21 5.48
C SER A 103 -2.18 -6.95 4.61
N THR A 104 -2.18 -8.29 4.64
CA THR A 104 -3.21 -9.11 4.00
C THR A 104 -4.60 -8.65 4.48
N THR A 105 -5.48 -8.29 3.54
CA THR A 105 -6.75 -7.61 3.82
C THR A 105 -7.61 -8.32 4.87
N ARG A 106 -7.67 -9.65 4.82
CA ARG A 106 -8.44 -10.49 5.76
C ARG A 106 -7.57 -11.10 6.86
N ASN A 107 -6.50 -10.42 7.28
CA ASN A 107 -5.62 -10.91 8.34
C ASN A 107 -6.39 -11.04 9.66
N GLY A 108 -6.27 -12.19 10.32
CA GLY A 108 -6.95 -12.50 11.58
C GLY A 108 -6.22 -12.00 12.84
N SER A 109 -4.95 -11.60 12.73
CA SER A 109 -4.12 -11.20 13.88
C SER A 109 -4.16 -9.71 14.22
N ILE A 110 -4.88 -8.89 13.42
CA ILE A 110 -5.09 -7.47 13.67
C ILE A 110 -6.31 -7.23 14.58
N SER A 111 -6.44 -6.02 15.11
CA SER A 111 -7.56 -5.63 15.99
C SER A 111 -8.92 -5.78 15.28
N LYS A 112 -10.00 -5.91 16.08
CA LYS A 112 -11.38 -5.89 15.55
C LYS A 112 -11.69 -4.58 14.84
N GLU A 113 -11.20 -3.46 15.37
CA GLU A 113 -11.36 -2.13 14.79
C GLU A 113 -10.67 -2.04 13.43
N ALA A 114 -9.40 -2.44 13.33
CA ALA A 114 -8.67 -2.43 12.07
C ALA A 114 -9.35 -3.30 11.01
N ARG A 115 -9.88 -4.46 11.38
CA ARG A 115 -10.69 -5.28 10.45
C ARG A 115 -11.95 -4.55 9.98
N ALA A 116 -12.69 -3.92 10.90
CA ALA A 116 -13.88 -3.16 10.54
C ALA A 116 -13.58 -2.01 9.59
N ASN A 117 -12.44 -1.32 9.77
CA ASN A 117 -11.99 -0.25 8.86
C ASN A 117 -11.64 -0.79 7.47
N ARG A 118 -10.90 -1.93 7.38
CA ARG A 118 -10.63 -2.60 6.10
C ARG A 118 -11.92 -3.03 5.39
N ASP A 119 -12.86 -3.61 6.12
CA ASP A 119 -14.15 -4.04 5.58
C ASP A 119 -14.98 -2.85 5.07
N ARG A 120 -14.94 -1.71 5.78
CA ARG A 120 -15.59 -0.47 5.36
C ARG A 120 -15.00 0.03 4.04
N LEU A 121 -13.67 0.15 3.96
CA LEU A 121 -12.96 0.56 2.76
C LEU A 121 -13.25 -0.37 1.59
N ALA A 122 -13.09 -1.69 1.78
CA ALA A 122 -13.32 -2.68 0.74
C ALA A 122 -14.76 -2.65 0.22
N ARG A 123 -15.78 -2.52 1.10
CA ARG A 123 -17.17 -2.40 0.67
C ARG A 123 -17.42 -1.16 -0.16
N ALA A 124 -16.89 0.01 0.28
CA ALA A 124 -17.06 1.26 -0.45
C ALA A 124 -16.46 1.17 -1.87
N LEU A 125 -15.22 0.70 -1.98
CA LEU A 125 -14.55 0.57 -3.29
C LEU A 125 -15.18 -0.51 -4.19
N THR A 126 -15.62 -1.62 -3.62
CA THR A 126 -16.28 -2.68 -4.38
C THR A 126 -17.61 -2.20 -4.97
N ALA A 127 -18.37 -1.37 -4.27
CA ALA A 127 -19.61 -0.76 -4.78
C ALA A 127 -19.34 0.09 -6.03
N GLU A 128 -18.17 0.76 -6.08
CA GLU A 128 -17.74 1.58 -7.22
C GLU A 128 -17.04 0.77 -8.33
N GLY A 129 -16.94 -0.54 -8.18
CA GLY A 129 -16.38 -1.43 -9.20
C GLY A 129 -14.89 -1.69 -9.09
N PHE A 130 -14.30 -1.41 -7.95
CA PHE A 130 -12.93 -1.77 -7.66
C PHE A 130 -12.82 -3.16 -7.03
N ARG A 131 -11.65 -3.78 -7.18
CA ARG A 131 -11.29 -5.06 -6.56
C ARG A 131 -10.04 -4.89 -5.72
N ASN A 132 -10.11 -5.26 -4.46
CA ASN A 132 -8.94 -5.24 -3.58
C ASN A 132 -7.91 -6.30 -3.95
N TYR A 133 -6.63 -5.96 -3.87
CA TYR A 133 -5.52 -6.92 -3.90
C TYR A 133 -5.37 -7.59 -2.53
N PRO A 134 -5.52 -8.92 -2.42
CA PRO A 134 -5.64 -9.57 -1.11
C PRO A 134 -4.44 -9.41 -0.17
N LYS A 135 -3.24 -9.12 -0.68
CA LYS A 135 -2.03 -8.95 0.13
C LYS A 135 -1.87 -7.56 0.71
N GLU A 136 -2.61 -6.57 0.19
CA GLU A 136 -2.47 -5.15 0.51
C GLU A 136 -3.86 -4.55 0.74
N TRP A 137 -4.16 -4.20 2.00
CA TRP A 137 -5.48 -3.69 2.36
C TRP A 137 -5.82 -2.34 1.69
N TRP A 138 -4.81 -1.58 1.28
CA TRP A 138 -4.93 -0.26 0.66
C TRP A 138 -5.10 -0.29 -0.86
N HIS A 139 -4.66 -1.39 -1.54
CA HIS A 139 -4.56 -1.48 -3.00
C HIS A 139 -5.85 -1.98 -3.64
N PHE A 140 -6.35 -1.23 -4.61
CA PHE A 140 -7.58 -1.55 -5.35
C PHE A 140 -7.40 -1.31 -6.85
N ASP A 141 -7.74 -2.31 -7.63
CA ASP A 141 -7.79 -2.26 -9.10
C ASP A 141 -9.21 -1.97 -9.58
N TYR A 142 -9.38 -1.04 -10.52
CA TYR A 142 -10.66 -0.83 -11.19
C TYR A 142 -10.98 -2.01 -12.09
N ALA A 143 -12.10 -2.68 -11.84
CA ALA A 143 -12.46 -3.95 -12.46
C ALA A 143 -13.57 -3.84 -13.51
N ARG A 144 -14.09 -2.63 -13.78
CA ARG A 144 -15.11 -2.40 -14.81
C ARG A 144 -14.46 -1.88 -16.08
N GLY A 145 -14.68 -2.58 -17.20
CA GLY A 145 -14.17 -2.16 -18.50
C GLY A 145 -12.89 -2.89 -18.96
N ALA A 146 -12.37 -2.45 -20.09
CA ALA A 146 -11.16 -3.02 -20.67
C ALA A 146 -9.92 -2.54 -19.93
N VAL A 147 -9.02 -3.47 -19.59
CA VAL A 147 -7.72 -3.14 -18.99
C VAL A 147 -6.84 -2.48 -20.05
N PRO A 148 -6.29 -1.26 -19.82
CA PRO A 148 -5.35 -0.64 -20.73
C PRO A 148 -4.12 -1.51 -20.94
N THR A 149 -3.63 -1.61 -22.16
CA THR A 149 -2.48 -2.46 -22.49
C THR A 149 -1.15 -1.69 -22.49
N ARG A 150 -1.21 -0.37 -22.52
CA ARG A 150 -0.03 0.50 -22.60
C ARG A 150 0.17 1.26 -21.29
N PRO A 151 1.21 0.93 -20.52
CA PRO A 151 1.54 1.68 -19.32
C PRO A 151 2.07 3.08 -19.69
N ARG A 152 1.85 4.04 -18.80
CA ARG A 152 2.24 5.43 -18.95
C ARG A 152 3.56 5.70 -18.23
N ASP A 153 4.36 6.66 -18.75
CA ASP A 153 5.67 7.00 -18.21
C ASP A 153 5.95 8.52 -18.26
N PHE A 154 4.92 9.33 -18.06
CA PHE A 154 5.11 10.78 -17.92
C PHE A 154 5.49 11.11 -16.45
N PRO A 155 6.29 12.17 -16.22
CA PRO A 155 6.66 12.57 -14.87
C PRO A 155 5.43 13.02 -14.06
N VAL A 156 5.52 12.86 -12.73
CA VAL A 156 4.58 13.46 -11.77
C VAL A 156 5.19 14.81 -11.39
N GLU A 157 4.45 15.90 -11.62
CA GLU A 157 4.81 17.27 -11.26
C GLU A 157 4.33 17.61 -9.86
#